data_23b888b07049d97c62817b34ed901b58
#
_entry.id   23b888b07049d97c62817b34ed901b58
#
_cell.length_a   1.000
_cell.length_b   1.000
_cell.length_c   1.000
_cell.angle_alpha   90.00
_cell.angle_beta   90.00
_cell.angle_gamma   90.00
#
_symmetry.space_group_name_H-M   'P 1'
#
loop_
_entity.id
_entity.type
_entity.pdbx_description
1 polymer ?
#
loop_
_entity_poly.entity_id
_entity_poly.type
_entity_poly.pdbx_seq_one_letter_code
_entity_poly.pdbx_strand_id
1 'polypeptide(L)'
;MANKEEFFNEAKKQAAINGYDPLIILTHAWYETAGFSKVIGQNNYFGLKTPLKTKWDGLTVIVSTKEQEKIINNETAQQAIIRLKSKYSAQIDGINKSTNGKAWIITLKQTFRDWNKLDEAIKYYCDFIKVNYCKAYLNRKDFTVYFKSLVDGKIKYGTDMSYANECINLYRSLKKWN
;
A
#
# COMPACT_ATOMS: atom_id res chain seq x y z
N MET A 1 -16.43 5.71 -6.16
CA MET A 1 -15.73 4.97 -5.08
C MET A 1 -16.75 4.22 -4.26
N ALA A 2 -16.51 2.94 -3.99
CA ALA A 2 -17.39 2.13 -3.17
C ALA A 2 -17.36 2.58 -1.68
N ASN A 3 -18.51 2.52 -1.01
CA ASN A 3 -18.57 2.68 0.44
C ASN A 3 -18.10 1.38 1.15
N LYS A 4 -18.04 1.40 2.49
CA LYS A 4 -17.55 0.25 3.29
C LYS A 4 -18.35 -1.03 3.02
N GLU A 5 -19.66 -0.93 2.96
CA GLU A 5 -20.55 -2.07 2.78
C GLU A 5 -20.42 -2.68 1.38
N GLU A 6 -20.43 -1.84 0.34
CA GLU A 6 -20.20 -2.26 -1.05
C GLU A 6 -18.86 -2.94 -1.20
N PHE A 7 -17.79 -2.34 -0.64
CA PHE A 7 -16.46 -2.94 -0.66
C PHE A 7 -16.46 -4.31 0.04
N PHE A 8 -17.05 -4.41 1.22
CA PHE A 8 -17.06 -5.65 2.00
C PHE A 8 -17.87 -6.76 1.33
N ASN A 9 -18.99 -6.40 0.69
CA ASN A 9 -19.78 -7.37 -0.08
C ASN A 9 -18.98 -7.93 -1.26
N GLU A 10 -18.21 -7.11 -1.97
CA GLU A 10 -17.34 -7.58 -3.02
C GLU A 10 -16.14 -8.37 -2.47
N ALA A 11 -15.56 -7.94 -1.36
CA ALA A 11 -14.50 -8.69 -0.67
C ALA A 11 -14.95 -10.10 -0.25
N LYS A 12 -16.21 -10.27 0.19
CA LYS A 12 -16.79 -11.61 0.49
C LYS A 12 -16.79 -12.52 -0.73
N LYS A 13 -17.20 -12.01 -1.91
CA LYS A 13 -17.21 -12.80 -3.15
C LYS A 13 -15.80 -13.22 -3.55
N GLN A 14 -14.86 -12.28 -3.57
CA GLN A 14 -13.48 -12.57 -3.93
C GLN A 14 -12.78 -13.45 -2.90
N ALA A 15 -13.09 -13.31 -1.63
CA ALA A 15 -12.59 -14.16 -0.54
C ALA A 15 -13.07 -15.60 -0.69
N ALA A 16 -14.32 -15.83 -1.08
CA ALA A 16 -14.86 -17.17 -1.34
C ALA A 16 -14.11 -17.89 -2.46
N ILE A 17 -13.75 -17.16 -3.53
CA ILE A 17 -13.01 -17.70 -4.67
C ILE A 17 -11.54 -18.02 -4.29
N ASN A 18 -10.90 -17.13 -3.54
CA ASN A 18 -9.46 -17.20 -3.27
C ASN A 18 -9.12 -17.79 -1.89
N GLY A 19 -10.13 -18.16 -1.09
CA GLY A 19 -9.99 -18.78 0.22
C GLY A 19 -9.47 -17.84 1.32
N TYR A 20 -9.73 -16.54 1.21
CA TYR A 20 -9.39 -15.55 2.23
C TYR A 20 -10.45 -15.47 3.33
N ASP A 21 -10.06 -14.89 4.47
CA ASP A 21 -11.01 -14.23 5.36
C ASP A 21 -11.35 -12.85 4.74
N PRO A 22 -12.62 -12.57 4.39
CA PRO A 22 -13.00 -11.31 3.75
C PRO A 22 -12.70 -10.09 4.62
N LEU A 23 -12.68 -10.25 5.94
CA LEU A 23 -12.37 -9.16 6.86
C LEU A 23 -10.88 -8.77 6.80
N ILE A 24 -9.98 -9.70 6.46
CA ILE A 24 -8.57 -9.36 6.19
C ILE A 24 -8.46 -8.42 4.99
N ILE A 25 -9.17 -8.71 3.90
CA ILE A 25 -9.18 -7.87 2.70
C ILE A 25 -9.71 -6.47 3.03
N LEU A 26 -10.85 -6.40 3.72
CA LEU A 26 -11.44 -5.12 4.15
C LEU A 26 -10.48 -4.34 5.06
N THR A 27 -9.89 -5.01 6.05
CA THR A 27 -8.97 -4.37 7.02
C THR A 27 -7.78 -3.74 6.32
N HIS A 28 -7.18 -4.47 5.37
CA HIS A 28 -6.02 -3.97 4.66
C HIS A 28 -6.38 -2.76 3.79
N ALA A 29 -7.45 -2.85 3.01
CA ALA A 29 -7.93 -1.73 2.21
C ALA A 29 -8.30 -0.50 3.07
N TRP A 30 -8.97 -0.73 4.19
CA TRP A 30 -9.35 0.33 5.14
C TRP A 30 -8.14 1.04 5.74
N TYR A 31 -7.11 0.27 6.09
CA TYR A 31 -5.86 0.81 6.62
C TYR A 31 -5.12 1.66 5.57
N GLU A 32 -4.90 1.10 4.37
CA GLU A 32 -4.15 1.76 3.28
C GLU A 32 -4.80 3.06 2.79
N THR A 33 -6.11 3.18 2.97
CA THR A 33 -6.88 4.33 2.48
C THR A 33 -7.39 5.25 3.58
N ALA A 34 -6.93 5.09 4.81
CA ALA A 34 -7.44 5.85 5.97
C ALA A 34 -8.98 5.86 6.01
N GLY A 35 -9.59 4.67 6.02
CA GLY A 35 -11.05 4.52 6.06
C GLY A 35 -11.74 4.91 4.75
N PHE A 36 -11.12 4.63 3.61
CA PHE A 36 -11.57 4.97 2.26
C PHE A 36 -11.57 6.48 1.93
N SER A 37 -11.02 7.31 2.81
CA SER A 37 -10.90 8.75 2.55
C SER A 37 -9.77 9.09 1.56
N LYS A 38 -8.85 8.15 1.31
CA LYS A 38 -7.65 8.34 0.47
C LYS A 38 -7.49 7.23 -0.58
N VAL A 39 -8.57 6.84 -1.24
CA VAL A 39 -8.49 5.88 -2.36
C VAL A 39 -7.76 6.52 -3.53
N ILE A 40 -6.83 5.80 -4.13
CA ILE A 40 -6.09 6.26 -5.31
C ILE A 40 -6.87 5.89 -6.55
N GLY A 41 -7.11 6.88 -7.44
CA GLY A 41 -7.91 6.68 -8.64
C GLY A 41 -9.36 6.30 -8.31
N GLN A 42 -9.89 5.34 -9.06
CA GLN A 42 -11.26 4.85 -8.90
C GLN A 42 -11.34 3.68 -7.91
N ASN A 43 -10.42 2.70 -8.02
CA ASN A 43 -10.49 1.44 -7.29
C ASN A 43 -9.16 0.92 -6.74
N ASN A 44 -8.11 1.74 -6.60
CA ASN A 44 -6.89 1.29 -5.95
C ASN A 44 -6.97 1.50 -4.42
N TYR A 45 -7.61 0.58 -3.74
CA TYR A 45 -7.78 0.56 -2.28
C TYR A 45 -6.55 0.05 -1.52
N PHE A 46 -5.52 -0.42 -2.21
CA PHE A 46 -4.35 -1.08 -1.62
C PHE A 46 -3.03 -0.35 -1.88
N GLY A 47 -3.07 0.85 -2.44
CA GLY A 47 -1.87 1.63 -2.72
C GLY A 47 -0.89 0.97 -3.70
N LEU A 48 -1.36 0.11 -4.60
CA LEU A 48 -0.51 -0.68 -5.50
C LEU A 48 0.12 0.19 -6.58
N LYS A 49 1.44 0.33 -6.52
CA LYS A 49 2.22 1.08 -7.50
C LYS A 49 2.43 0.28 -8.79
N THR A 50 2.56 0.99 -9.90
CA THR A 50 3.01 0.39 -11.16
C THR A 50 4.49 0.05 -11.06
N PRO A 51 4.92 -1.19 -11.36
CA PRO A 51 6.33 -1.54 -11.34
C PRO A 51 7.12 -0.77 -12.40
N LEU A 52 8.32 -0.35 -12.06
CA LEU A 52 9.20 0.37 -13.00
C LEU A 52 9.72 -0.51 -14.16
N LYS A 53 9.77 -1.84 -13.93
CA LYS A 53 10.44 -2.78 -14.85
C LYS A 53 9.49 -3.75 -15.56
N THR A 54 8.25 -3.84 -15.17
CA THR A 54 7.26 -4.74 -15.80
C THR A 54 6.16 -3.93 -16.43
N LYS A 55 5.78 -4.31 -17.65
CA LYS A 55 4.68 -3.67 -18.36
C LYS A 55 3.37 -3.86 -17.58
N TRP A 56 2.66 -2.77 -17.38
CA TRP A 56 1.30 -2.75 -16.86
C TRP A 56 0.40 -2.16 -17.97
N ASP A 57 -0.54 -2.96 -18.45
CA ASP A 57 -1.44 -2.59 -19.56
C ASP A 57 -2.80 -2.05 -19.08
N GLY A 58 -3.02 -1.98 -17.75
CA GLY A 58 -4.24 -1.45 -17.15
C GLY A 58 -4.20 0.07 -16.94
N LEU A 59 -5.25 0.58 -16.32
CA LEU A 59 -5.35 2.00 -15.98
C LEU A 59 -4.25 2.40 -14.99
N THR A 60 -3.83 3.66 -15.10
CA THR A 60 -2.86 4.25 -14.18
C THR A 60 -3.26 5.64 -13.75
N VAL A 61 -2.86 6.01 -12.53
CA VAL A 61 -3.00 7.36 -11.99
C VAL A 61 -1.65 7.84 -11.48
N ILE A 62 -1.29 9.07 -11.79
CA ILE A 62 -0.07 9.72 -11.26
C ILE A 62 -0.47 10.50 -10.01
N VAL A 63 0.19 10.20 -8.89
CA VAL A 63 -0.06 10.83 -7.60
C VAL A 63 1.22 11.45 -7.06
N SER A 64 1.13 12.68 -6.56
CA SER A 64 2.19 13.30 -5.78
C SER A 64 2.19 12.73 -4.37
N THR A 65 3.28 12.06 -4.00
CA THR A 65 3.50 11.54 -2.65
C THR A 65 4.67 12.24 -1.99
N LYS A 66 4.74 12.18 -0.66
CA LYS A 66 5.85 12.73 0.11
C LYS A 66 6.55 11.63 0.88
N GLU A 67 7.87 11.61 0.78
CA GLU A 67 8.73 10.72 1.54
C GLU A 67 9.67 11.53 2.41
N GLN A 68 9.99 11.01 3.59
CA GLN A 68 10.93 11.64 4.49
C GLN A 68 12.26 10.89 4.49
N GLU A 69 13.35 11.61 4.22
CA GLU A 69 14.70 11.07 4.18
C GLU A 69 15.65 11.82 5.13
N LYS A 70 16.51 11.10 5.81
CA LYS A 70 17.51 11.70 6.70
C LYS A 70 18.48 12.57 5.90
N ILE A 71 18.87 13.70 6.49
CA ILE A 71 19.99 14.51 6.03
C ILE A 71 21.28 13.79 6.43
N ILE A 72 22.20 13.59 5.48
CA ILE A 72 23.49 12.92 5.70
C ILE A 72 24.60 13.96 5.50
N ASN A 73 25.55 14.01 6.45
CA ASN A 73 26.75 14.83 6.35
C ASN A 73 26.51 16.31 5.96
N ASN A 74 25.43 16.90 6.46
CA ASN A 74 25.01 18.27 6.12
C ASN A 74 24.88 18.53 4.61
N GLU A 75 24.51 17.51 3.83
CA GLU A 75 24.35 17.60 2.39
C GLU A 75 23.39 18.72 1.96
N THR A 76 23.65 19.31 0.81
CA THR A 76 22.74 20.24 0.13
C THR A 76 21.57 19.47 -0.50
N ALA A 77 20.49 20.19 -0.86
CA ALA A 77 19.36 19.59 -1.58
C ALA A 77 19.81 18.90 -2.88
N GLN A 78 20.74 19.49 -3.62
CA GLN A 78 21.26 18.90 -4.87
C GLN A 78 22.02 17.59 -4.63
N GLN A 79 22.84 17.55 -3.57
CA GLN A 79 23.55 16.33 -3.18
C GLN A 79 22.59 15.23 -2.72
N ALA A 80 21.54 15.60 -1.97
CA ALA A 80 20.48 14.66 -1.58
C ALA A 80 19.75 14.09 -2.81
N ILE A 81 19.39 14.93 -3.80
CA ILE A 81 18.76 14.47 -5.05
C ILE A 81 19.66 13.47 -5.77
N ILE A 82 20.96 13.75 -5.90
CA ILE A 82 21.91 12.84 -6.56
C ILE A 82 21.96 11.51 -5.82
N ARG A 83 22.10 11.52 -4.49
CA ARG A 83 22.11 10.32 -3.65
C ARG A 83 20.82 9.49 -3.79
N LEU A 84 19.67 10.16 -3.84
CA LEU A 84 18.37 9.52 -3.86
C LEU A 84 17.88 9.10 -5.24
N LYS A 85 18.58 9.49 -6.31
CA LYS A 85 18.25 9.07 -7.68
C LYS A 85 18.19 7.55 -7.85
N SER A 86 19.07 6.79 -7.18
CA SER A 86 19.07 5.32 -7.23
C SER A 86 17.84 4.71 -6.57
N LYS A 87 17.31 5.36 -5.52
CA LYS A 87 16.13 4.91 -4.77
C LYS A 87 14.82 5.30 -5.45
N TYR A 88 14.72 6.53 -5.95
CA TYR A 88 13.47 7.11 -6.45
C TYR A 88 13.48 7.36 -7.96
N SER A 89 14.59 7.11 -8.64
CA SER A 89 14.74 7.31 -10.09
C SER A 89 14.32 8.72 -10.54
N ALA A 90 13.66 8.83 -11.69
CA ALA A 90 13.16 10.09 -12.25
C ALA A 90 11.88 10.61 -11.57
N GLN A 91 11.43 10.01 -10.48
CA GLN A 91 10.17 10.37 -9.81
C GLN A 91 10.28 11.57 -8.87
N ILE A 92 11.50 12.07 -8.60
CA ILE A 92 11.70 13.25 -7.73
C ILE A 92 11.21 14.50 -8.46
N ASP A 93 10.14 15.09 -7.92
CA ASP A 93 9.51 16.32 -8.41
C ASP A 93 9.93 17.55 -7.58
N GLY A 94 10.33 17.35 -6.33
CA GLY A 94 10.80 18.41 -5.45
C GLY A 94 11.46 17.89 -4.17
N ILE A 95 12.24 18.76 -3.54
CA ILE A 95 12.89 18.49 -2.26
C ILE A 95 12.88 19.75 -1.40
N ASN A 96 12.48 19.59 -0.13
CA ASN A 96 12.47 20.67 0.86
C ASN A 96 12.98 20.14 2.21
N LYS A 97 13.52 21.01 3.06
CA LYS A 97 13.80 20.64 4.44
C LYS A 97 12.51 20.49 5.24
N SER A 98 12.48 19.53 6.14
CA SER A 98 11.44 19.43 7.17
C SER A 98 11.43 20.67 8.07
N THR A 99 10.31 20.95 8.71
CA THR A 99 10.12 22.14 9.59
C THR A 99 11.18 22.22 10.71
N ASN A 100 11.63 21.07 11.20
CA ASN A 100 12.68 21.01 12.24
C ASN A 100 14.11 20.95 11.64
N GLY A 101 14.27 21.05 10.33
CA GLY A 101 15.55 21.05 9.63
C GLY A 101 16.33 19.72 9.67
N LYS A 102 15.76 18.63 10.23
CA LYS A 102 16.48 17.36 10.46
C LYS A 102 16.32 16.33 9.33
N ALA A 103 15.44 16.59 8.37
CA ALA A 103 15.17 15.68 7.28
C ALA A 103 14.88 16.41 5.97
N TRP A 104 15.00 15.70 4.85
CA TRP A 104 14.47 16.09 3.56
C TRP A 104 13.05 15.58 3.40
N ILE A 105 12.14 16.42 2.95
CA ILE A 105 10.82 16.05 2.46
C ILE A 105 10.89 16.03 0.94
N ILE A 106 10.77 14.85 0.37
CA ILE A 106 10.89 14.61 -1.06
C ILE A 106 9.50 14.45 -1.64
N THR A 107 9.16 15.28 -2.59
CA THR A 107 7.95 15.13 -3.38
C THR A 107 8.24 14.23 -4.57
N LEU A 108 7.46 13.16 -4.72
CA LEU A 108 7.60 12.18 -5.78
C LEU A 108 6.35 12.17 -6.66
N LYS A 109 6.49 12.13 -7.98
CA LYS A 109 5.42 11.74 -8.89
C LYS A 109 5.48 10.24 -9.10
N GLN A 110 4.55 9.52 -8.50
CA GLN A 110 4.50 8.06 -8.56
C GLN A 110 3.28 7.60 -9.34
N THR A 111 3.48 6.59 -10.20
CA THR A 111 2.39 5.99 -10.96
C THR A 111 1.83 4.81 -10.19
N PHE A 112 0.54 4.85 -9.95
CA PHE A 112 -0.22 3.80 -9.32
C PHE A 112 -1.10 3.10 -10.33
N ARG A 113 -1.38 1.82 -10.09
CA ARG A 113 -2.38 1.06 -10.83
C ARG A 113 -3.78 1.55 -10.50
N ASP A 114 -4.69 1.38 -11.43
CA ASP A 114 -6.11 1.60 -11.21
C ASP A 114 -6.94 0.58 -11.98
N TRP A 115 -8.20 0.47 -11.66
CA TRP A 115 -9.14 -0.49 -12.25
C TRP A 115 -10.49 0.17 -12.48
N ASN A 116 -11.17 -0.25 -13.55
CA ASN A 116 -12.55 0.21 -13.83
C ASN A 116 -13.55 -0.37 -12.84
N LYS A 117 -13.28 -1.57 -12.32
CA LYS A 117 -14.20 -2.29 -11.44
C LYS A 117 -13.52 -2.71 -10.14
N LEU A 118 -14.31 -2.71 -9.08
CA LEU A 118 -13.87 -3.08 -7.75
C LEU A 118 -13.46 -4.55 -7.63
N ASP A 119 -14.22 -5.45 -8.27
CA ASP A 119 -13.94 -6.88 -8.28
C ASP A 119 -12.58 -7.20 -8.90
N GLU A 120 -12.23 -6.53 -10.00
CA GLU A 120 -10.93 -6.64 -10.67
C GLU A 120 -9.78 -6.19 -9.74
N ALA A 121 -9.98 -5.08 -9.02
CA ALA A 121 -9.00 -4.55 -8.08
C ALA A 121 -8.76 -5.51 -6.90
N ILE A 122 -9.82 -6.04 -6.29
CA ILE A 122 -9.72 -6.98 -5.17
C ILE A 122 -9.13 -8.32 -5.64
N LYS A 123 -9.55 -8.84 -6.79
CA LYS A 123 -8.96 -10.05 -7.38
C LYS A 123 -7.47 -9.85 -7.60
N TYR A 124 -7.08 -8.74 -8.21
CA TYR A 124 -5.67 -8.44 -8.46
C TYR A 124 -4.87 -8.37 -7.16
N TYR A 125 -5.42 -7.75 -6.11
CA TYR A 125 -4.79 -7.73 -4.80
C TYR A 125 -4.55 -9.14 -4.24
N CYS A 126 -5.53 -10.03 -4.30
CA CYS A 126 -5.40 -11.42 -3.86
C CYS A 126 -4.27 -12.16 -4.61
N ASP A 127 -4.21 -11.99 -5.94
CA ASP A 127 -3.17 -12.57 -6.78
C ASP A 127 -1.79 -11.95 -6.47
N PHE A 128 -1.73 -10.64 -6.25
CA PHE A 128 -0.52 -9.92 -5.88
C PHE A 128 0.07 -10.42 -4.55
N ILE A 129 -0.76 -10.63 -3.53
CA ILE A 129 -0.34 -11.21 -2.25
C ILE A 129 0.16 -12.64 -2.45
N LYS A 130 -0.55 -13.44 -3.23
CA LYS A 130 -0.16 -14.82 -3.53
C LYS A 130 1.23 -14.92 -4.14
N VAL A 131 1.55 -14.03 -5.08
CA VAL A 131 2.83 -14.04 -5.81
C VAL A 131 3.96 -13.44 -4.97
N ASN A 132 3.71 -12.34 -4.27
CA ASN A 132 4.78 -11.55 -3.64
C ASN A 132 4.95 -11.81 -2.14
N TYR A 133 3.92 -12.34 -1.47
CA TYR A 133 3.87 -12.54 -0.01
C TYR A 133 3.35 -13.94 0.34
N CYS A 134 4.05 -14.97 -0.14
CA CYS A 134 3.63 -16.37 0.00
C CYS A 134 3.26 -16.76 1.44
N LYS A 135 4.05 -16.33 2.44
CA LYS A 135 3.77 -16.59 3.86
C LYS A 135 2.44 -15.97 4.32
N ALA A 136 2.14 -14.75 3.89
CA ALA A 136 0.85 -14.12 4.16
C ALA A 136 -0.29 -14.87 3.44
N TYR A 137 -0.10 -15.22 2.17
CA TYR A 137 -1.09 -15.98 1.42
C TYR A 137 -1.43 -17.34 2.06
N LEU A 138 -0.44 -18.08 2.53
CA LEU A 138 -0.66 -19.35 3.23
C LEU A 138 -1.45 -19.19 4.53
N ASN A 139 -1.36 -18.03 5.16
CA ASN A 139 -2.06 -17.69 6.41
C ASN A 139 -3.24 -16.73 6.21
N ARG A 140 -3.83 -16.67 5.02
CA ARG A 140 -4.89 -15.73 4.65
C ARG A 140 -6.23 -15.90 5.39
N LYS A 141 -6.31 -16.84 6.32
CA LYS A 141 -7.43 -17.03 7.27
C LYS A 141 -7.05 -16.68 8.72
N ASP A 142 -5.76 -16.52 9.02
CA ASP A 142 -5.26 -16.08 10.31
C ASP A 142 -4.75 -14.64 10.20
N PHE A 143 -5.58 -13.69 10.62
CA PHE A 143 -5.27 -12.26 10.48
C PHE A 143 -3.98 -11.86 11.21
N THR A 144 -3.64 -12.50 12.33
CA THR A 144 -2.45 -12.16 13.10
C THR A 144 -1.18 -12.57 12.35
N VAL A 145 -1.15 -13.81 11.86
CA VAL A 145 -0.01 -14.31 11.08
C VAL A 145 0.07 -13.62 9.73
N TYR A 146 -1.08 -13.37 9.09
CA TYR A 146 -1.16 -12.67 7.81
C TYR A 146 -0.48 -11.30 7.87
N PHE A 147 -0.93 -10.39 8.74
CA PHE A 147 -0.39 -9.03 8.80
C PHE A 147 1.08 -8.99 9.23
N LYS A 148 1.50 -9.85 10.18
CA LYS A 148 2.92 -9.98 10.52
C LYS A 148 3.76 -10.44 9.34
N SER A 149 3.25 -11.33 8.50
CA SER A 149 3.97 -11.84 7.34
C SER A 149 4.12 -10.81 6.22
N LEU A 150 3.31 -9.76 6.17
CA LEU A 150 3.46 -8.66 5.21
C LEU A 150 4.70 -7.77 5.50
N VAL A 151 5.20 -7.78 6.72
CA VAL A 151 6.37 -6.97 7.13
C VAL A 151 7.61 -7.83 7.43
N ASP A 152 7.45 -9.16 7.44
CA ASP A 152 8.50 -10.14 7.72
C ASP A 152 9.00 -10.77 6.40
N GLY A 153 9.92 -10.13 5.72
CA GLY A 153 10.47 -10.64 4.47
C GLY A 153 11.41 -9.66 3.77
N LYS A 154 11.99 -10.11 2.64
CA LYS A 154 12.83 -9.28 1.78
C LYS A 154 12.03 -8.16 1.11
N ILE A 155 10.82 -8.46 0.70
CA ILE A 155 9.84 -7.49 0.18
C ILE A 155 8.86 -7.23 1.30
N LYS A 156 8.77 -6.00 1.75
CA LYS A 156 7.85 -5.58 2.81
C LYS A 156 6.70 -4.78 2.19
N TYR A 157 5.48 -5.10 2.59
CA TYR A 157 4.31 -4.30 2.24
C TYR A 157 4.27 -3.03 3.10
N GLY A 158 4.37 -3.19 4.42
CA GLY A 158 4.53 -2.12 5.37
C GLY A 158 5.98 -1.97 5.85
N THR A 159 6.28 -0.86 6.52
CA THR A 159 7.66 -0.52 6.90
C THR A 159 8.22 -1.34 8.05
N ASP A 160 7.37 -1.70 9.04
CA ASP A 160 7.79 -2.37 10.28
C ASP A 160 6.63 -3.07 11.01
N MET A 161 6.92 -3.57 12.22
CA MET A 161 5.93 -4.27 13.05
C MET A 161 4.82 -3.37 13.60
N SER A 162 4.99 -2.04 13.64
CA SER A 162 3.90 -1.13 14.04
C SER A 162 2.76 -1.19 13.03
N TYR A 163 3.07 -1.21 11.73
CA TYR A 163 2.12 -1.44 10.65
C TYR A 163 1.27 -2.71 10.86
N ALA A 164 1.95 -3.83 11.13
CA ALA A 164 1.25 -5.09 11.35
C ALA A 164 0.33 -5.04 12.58
N ASN A 165 0.79 -4.44 13.68
CA ASN A 165 0.01 -4.31 14.91
C ASN A 165 -1.22 -3.40 14.72
N GLU A 166 -1.08 -2.31 13.99
CA GLU A 166 -2.18 -1.40 13.66
C GLU A 166 -3.25 -2.11 12.82
N CYS A 167 -2.85 -2.86 11.79
CA CYS A 167 -3.77 -3.70 11.01
C CYS A 167 -4.47 -4.76 11.88
N ILE A 168 -3.75 -5.43 12.79
CA ILE A 168 -4.33 -6.42 13.71
C ILE A 168 -5.37 -5.78 14.64
N ASN A 169 -5.08 -4.62 15.19
CA ASN A 169 -6.01 -3.88 16.06
C ASN A 169 -7.25 -3.40 15.28
N LEU A 170 -7.04 -2.91 14.07
CA LEU A 170 -8.13 -2.50 13.18
C LEU A 170 -9.03 -3.70 12.81
N TYR A 171 -8.45 -4.86 12.48
CA TYR A 171 -9.23 -6.08 12.24
C TYR A 171 -10.13 -6.42 13.42
N ARG A 172 -9.60 -6.39 14.65
CA ARG A 172 -10.37 -6.66 15.87
C ARG A 172 -11.52 -5.67 16.07
N SER A 173 -11.28 -4.39 15.76
CA SER A 173 -12.32 -3.36 15.79
C SER A 173 -13.40 -3.62 14.74
N LEU A 174 -13.02 -3.89 13.50
CA LEU A 174 -13.98 -4.15 12.42
C LEU A 174 -14.78 -5.44 12.63
N LYS A 175 -14.19 -6.46 13.28
CA LYS A 175 -14.88 -7.71 13.64
C LYS A 175 -16.06 -7.50 14.61
N LYS A 176 -15.99 -6.49 15.46
CA LYS A 176 -17.10 -6.16 16.38
C LYS A 176 -18.30 -5.50 15.69
N TRP A 177 -18.12 -5.05 14.46
CA TRP A 177 -19.14 -4.35 13.69
C TRP A 177 -19.89 -5.25 12.70
N ASN A 178 -19.42 -6.48 12.53
CA ASN A 178 -20.00 -7.54 11.71
C ASN A 178 -20.45 -8.73 12.57
#